data_59074eeb4418f714da5d1bc4b6eab059
#
_entry.id   59074eeb4418f714da5d1bc4b6eab059
#
_cell.length_a   1.000
_cell.length_b   1.000
_cell.length_c   1.000
_cell.angle_alpha   90.00
_cell.angle_beta   90.00
_cell.angle_gamma   90.00
#
_symmetry.space_group_name_H-M   'P 1'
#
loop_
_entity.id
_entity.type
_entity.pdbx_description
1 polymer ?
#
loop_
_entity_poly.entity_id
_entity_poly.type
_entity_poly.pdbx_seq_one_letter_code
_entity_poly.pdbx_strand_id
1 'polypeptide(L)'
;CPRALAMTQYVYHPNRLMHPLKRVGERGEGKWEEISWDEAFNLIEKRMKKIRQDYGPESFIFAMGTGRDIGPWICMLAYAYGSPNVMFSLSGIACYSPRISAVETVQGDYCVIDAGQWLTDRYESPRYKTPECIVVWGYNIPATCPDNIFGHWIIDLMKRGAKIIAIDPRLSWFASRTEKWLRLRPGTDGALAMGFLNVLINERLYDEGFVEKWTNAQHLIRSDTGKLLRESDLVDGGSQSNFVVWNTENEEPVIWNSDEVAYKSPNVKPALKGHFEVKLKDGSRMQARTVWDLFCEEVNKYPLERVAEITLVPEKDIRDAAI
;
A
#
# COMPACT_ATOMS: atom_id res chain seq x y z
N CYS A 1 2.07 -0.34 -26.51
CA CYS A 1 0.77 -0.93 -26.17
C CYS A 1 -0.19 -0.79 -27.35
N PRO A 2 -0.94 -1.85 -27.75
CA PRO A 2 -1.90 -1.75 -28.86
C PRO A 2 -2.93 -0.62 -28.71
N ARG A 3 -3.32 -0.30 -27.47
CA ARG A 3 -4.22 0.84 -27.19
C ARG A 3 -3.61 2.18 -27.58
N ALA A 4 -2.33 2.39 -27.32
CA ALA A 4 -1.65 3.62 -27.72
C ALA A 4 -1.54 3.73 -29.24
N LEU A 5 -1.27 2.63 -29.93
CA LEU A 5 -1.25 2.57 -31.40
C LEU A 5 -2.62 2.82 -32.01
N ALA A 6 -3.69 2.43 -31.32
CA ALA A 6 -5.07 2.65 -31.75
C ALA A 6 -5.64 4.01 -31.32
N MET A 7 -4.85 4.90 -30.71
CA MET A 7 -5.34 6.17 -30.15
C MET A 7 -5.97 7.07 -31.23
N THR A 8 -5.39 7.11 -32.42
CA THR A 8 -5.96 7.89 -33.54
C THR A 8 -7.32 7.34 -33.97
N GLN A 9 -7.47 6.01 -34.02
CA GLN A 9 -8.76 5.38 -34.31
C GLN A 9 -9.80 5.64 -33.22
N TYR A 10 -9.36 5.71 -31.96
CA TYR A 10 -10.23 6.05 -30.83
C TYR A 10 -10.68 7.53 -30.88
N VAL A 11 -9.76 8.46 -31.16
CA VAL A 11 -10.07 9.89 -31.21
C VAL A 11 -11.00 10.22 -32.37
N TYR A 12 -10.80 9.60 -33.53
CA TYR A 12 -11.59 9.84 -34.75
C TYR A 12 -12.61 8.75 -35.04
N HIS A 13 -13.04 8.02 -33.99
CA HIS A 13 -14.03 6.95 -34.16
C HIS A 13 -15.37 7.52 -34.63
N PRO A 14 -16.04 6.93 -35.66
CA PRO A 14 -17.29 7.46 -36.20
C PRO A 14 -18.44 7.52 -35.17
N ASN A 15 -18.42 6.65 -34.17
CA ASN A 15 -19.41 6.66 -33.08
C ASN A 15 -18.98 7.53 -31.88
N ARG A 16 -17.96 8.38 -32.02
CA ARG A 16 -17.58 9.29 -30.96
C ARG A 16 -18.68 10.31 -30.73
N LEU A 17 -19.06 10.49 -29.46
CA LEU A 17 -20.01 11.52 -29.07
C LEU A 17 -19.38 12.91 -29.25
N MET A 18 -19.94 13.71 -30.14
CA MET A 18 -19.46 15.06 -30.44
C MET A 18 -20.34 16.14 -29.78
N HIS A 19 -21.56 15.79 -29.40
CA HIS A 19 -22.54 16.66 -28.78
C HIS A 19 -23.13 15.97 -27.54
N PRO A 20 -23.70 16.77 -26.60
CA PRO A 20 -24.45 16.20 -25.48
C PRO A 20 -25.67 15.42 -25.98
N LEU A 21 -25.96 14.33 -25.28
CA LEU A 21 -27.12 13.48 -25.58
C LEU A 21 -28.12 13.53 -24.43
N LYS A 22 -29.38 13.76 -24.78
CA LYS A 22 -30.53 13.71 -23.87
C LYS A 22 -31.30 12.43 -24.09
N ARG A 23 -31.58 11.71 -23.03
CA ARG A 23 -32.42 10.52 -23.12
C ARG A 23 -33.88 10.92 -23.39
N VAL A 24 -34.47 10.33 -24.41
CA VAL A 24 -35.88 10.57 -24.82
C VAL A 24 -36.77 9.36 -24.64
N GLY A 25 -36.21 8.21 -24.30
CA GLY A 25 -36.94 6.97 -23.98
C GLY A 25 -36.88 6.60 -22.51
N GLU A 26 -37.51 5.47 -22.18
CA GLU A 26 -37.44 4.90 -20.86
C GLU A 26 -36.02 4.44 -20.52
N ARG A 27 -35.71 4.28 -19.21
CA ARG A 27 -34.40 3.81 -18.79
C ARG A 27 -34.15 2.41 -19.33
N GLY A 28 -33.05 2.23 -20.07
CA GLY A 28 -32.66 0.95 -20.70
C GLY A 28 -33.05 0.82 -22.16
N GLU A 29 -33.91 1.66 -22.72
CA GLU A 29 -34.27 1.61 -24.14
C GLU A 29 -33.17 2.08 -25.09
N GLY A 30 -32.17 2.82 -24.59
CA GLY A 30 -31.06 3.32 -25.42
C GLY A 30 -31.45 4.41 -26.42
N LYS A 31 -32.60 5.10 -26.23
CA LYS A 31 -33.07 6.16 -27.12
C LYS A 31 -32.52 7.51 -26.65
N TRP A 32 -31.78 8.16 -27.54
CA TRP A 32 -31.08 9.41 -27.27
C TRP A 32 -31.29 10.40 -28.41
N GLU A 33 -31.31 11.67 -28.09
CA GLU A 33 -31.36 12.78 -29.03
C GLU A 33 -30.19 13.73 -28.77
N GLU A 34 -29.57 14.26 -29.81
CA GLU A 34 -28.53 15.27 -29.70
C GLU A 34 -29.13 16.60 -29.32
N ILE A 35 -28.52 17.28 -28.35
CA ILE A 35 -28.89 18.61 -27.88
C ILE A 35 -27.69 19.56 -27.89
N SER A 36 -27.95 20.86 -27.84
CA SER A 36 -26.87 21.83 -27.71
C SER A 36 -26.26 21.83 -26.30
N TRP A 37 -25.04 22.34 -26.19
CA TRP A 37 -24.38 22.53 -24.88
C TRP A 37 -25.21 23.48 -23.97
N ASP A 38 -25.80 24.53 -24.54
CA ASP A 38 -26.63 25.47 -23.78
C ASP A 38 -27.89 24.77 -23.22
N GLU A 39 -28.53 23.94 -24.02
CA GLU A 39 -29.66 23.13 -23.53
C GLU A 39 -29.21 22.17 -22.42
N ALA A 40 -28.09 21.50 -22.60
CA ALA A 40 -27.55 20.58 -21.61
C ALA A 40 -27.25 21.28 -20.27
N PHE A 41 -26.57 22.42 -20.31
CA PHE A 41 -26.27 23.20 -19.11
C PHE A 41 -27.55 23.75 -18.44
N ASN A 42 -28.49 24.24 -19.19
CA ASN A 42 -29.76 24.72 -18.65
C ASN A 42 -30.55 23.59 -17.95
N LEU A 43 -30.57 22.40 -18.53
CA LEU A 43 -31.20 21.23 -17.91
C LEU A 43 -30.54 20.82 -16.62
N ILE A 44 -29.19 20.76 -16.61
CA ILE A 44 -28.38 20.40 -15.43
C ILE A 44 -28.60 21.45 -14.33
N GLU A 45 -28.47 22.74 -14.66
CA GLU A 45 -28.66 23.84 -13.71
C GLU A 45 -30.04 23.80 -13.06
N LYS A 46 -31.09 23.70 -13.89
CA LYS A 46 -32.47 23.62 -13.40
C LYS A 46 -32.66 22.43 -12.44
N ARG A 47 -32.10 21.27 -12.79
CA ARG A 47 -32.24 20.08 -11.97
C ARG A 47 -31.47 20.20 -10.66
N MET A 48 -30.22 20.67 -10.71
CA MET A 48 -29.40 20.88 -9.54
C MET A 48 -30.00 21.90 -8.58
N LYS A 49 -30.49 23.04 -9.10
CA LYS A 49 -31.21 24.06 -8.29
C LYS A 49 -32.42 23.47 -7.59
N LYS A 50 -33.20 22.67 -8.32
CA LYS A 50 -34.40 22.04 -7.75
C LYS A 50 -34.03 21.07 -6.64
N ILE A 51 -33.03 20.22 -6.83
CA ILE A 51 -32.57 19.27 -5.79
C ILE A 51 -32.10 20.03 -4.55
N ARG A 52 -31.32 21.09 -4.74
CA ARG A 52 -30.85 21.92 -3.63
C ARG A 52 -32.01 22.60 -2.86
N GLN A 53 -33.05 23.06 -3.55
CA GLN A 53 -34.21 23.66 -2.93
C GLN A 53 -35.09 22.67 -2.19
N ASP A 54 -35.29 21.47 -2.78
CA ASP A 54 -36.21 20.47 -2.23
C ASP A 54 -35.59 19.68 -1.08
N TYR A 55 -34.26 19.43 -1.12
CA TYR A 55 -33.58 18.45 -0.25
C TYR A 55 -32.31 18.96 0.41
N GLY A 56 -31.85 20.17 0.14
CA GLY A 56 -30.58 20.72 0.60
C GLY A 56 -29.38 20.34 -0.27
N PRO A 57 -28.26 21.08 -0.17
CA PRO A 57 -27.07 20.83 -0.98
C PRO A 57 -26.38 19.50 -0.63
N GLU A 58 -26.52 19.04 0.60
CA GLU A 58 -25.95 17.77 1.09
C GLU A 58 -26.59 16.52 0.48
N SER A 59 -27.76 16.68 -0.17
CA SER A 59 -28.40 15.57 -0.88
C SER A 59 -27.76 15.23 -2.22
N PHE A 60 -26.81 16.05 -2.69
CA PHE A 60 -26.12 15.88 -3.96
C PHE A 60 -24.68 15.41 -3.76
N ILE A 61 -24.31 14.31 -4.40
CA ILE A 61 -22.98 13.72 -4.32
C ILE A 61 -22.22 13.97 -5.62
N PHE A 62 -21.02 14.53 -5.51
CA PHE A 62 -20.07 14.66 -6.61
C PHE A 62 -19.10 13.49 -6.57
N ALA A 63 -19.27 12.53 -7.48
CA ALA A 63 -18.44 11.34 -7.55
C ALA A 63 -17.48 11.43 -8.75
N MET A 64 -16.22 11.12 -8.51
CA MET A 64 -15.20 11.04 -9.55
C MET A 64 -14.36 9.79 -9.42
N GLY A 65 -13.69 9.37 -10.50
CA GLY A 65 -12.62 8.38 -10.48
C GLY A 65 -11.30 9.00 -10.02
N THR A 66 -10.19 8.35 -10.37
CA THR A 66 -8.83 8.87 -10.11
C THR A 66 -8.38 9.94 -11.11
N GLY A 67 -9.30 10.61 -11.79
CA GLY A 67 -8.98 11.66 -12.77
C GLY A 67 -8.10 12.75 -12.18
N ARG A 68 -6.81 12.67 -12.43
CA ARG A 68 -5.80 13.59 -11.88
C ARG A 68 -5.95 15.00 -12.42
N ASP A 69 -6.48 15.12 -13.62
CA ASP A 69 -6.71 16.37 -14.35
C ASP A 69 -8.07 17.02 -14.04
N ILE A 70 -9.10 16.22 -13.69
CA ILE A 70 -10.45 16.73 -13.44
C ILE A 70 -10.77 16.89 -11.95
N GLY A 71 -9.97 16.32 -11.05
CA GLY A 71 -10.22 16.34 -9.60
C GLY A 71 -10.47 17.74 -9.03
N PRO A 72 -9.60 18.73 -9.29
CA PRO A 72 -9.80 20.09 -8.81
C PRO A 72 -11.11 20.72 -9.27
N TRP A 73 -11.52 20.48 -10.50
CA TRP A 73 -12.76 21.02 -11.06
C TRP A 73 -14.00 20.46 -10.38
N ILE A 74 -14.03 19.17 -10.08
CA ILE A 74 -15.13 18.54 -9.36
C ILE A 74 -15.23 19.06 -7.93
N CYS A 75 -14.10 19.21 -7.24
CA CYS A 75 -14.08 19.80 -5.91
C CYS A 75 -14.55 21.26 -5.91
N MET A 76 -14.12 22.06 -6.88
CA MET A 76 -14.57 23.43 -7.04
C MET A 76 -16.08 23.53 -7.32
N LEU A 77 -16.61 22.65 -8.16
CA LEU A 77 -18.04 22.59 -8.47
C LEU A 77 -18.85 22.20 -7.24
N ALA A 78 -18.39 21.20 -6.48
CA ALA A 78 -19.05 20.79 -5.24
C ALA A 78 -19.07 21.93 -4.20
N TYR A 79 -17.94 22.63 -4.04
CA TYR A 79 -17.83 23.78 -3.16
C TYR A 79 -18.78 24.91 -3.59
N ALA A 80 -18.81 25.26 -4.89
CA ALA A 80 -19.71 26.28 -5.42
C ALA A 80 -21.18 25.90 -5.28
N TYR A 81 -21.52 24.62 -5.39
CA TYR A 81 -22.86 24.11 -5.14
C TYR A 81 -23.23 24.12 -3.66
N GLY A 82 -22.25 24.00 -2.78
CA GLY A 82 -22.41 23.94 -1.32
C GLY A 82 -22.58 22.51 -0.79
N SER A 83 -22.24 21.48 -1.58
CA SER A 83 -22.28 20.10 -1.12
C SER A 83 -20.98 19.70 -0.41
N PRO A 84 -21.06 19.11 0.80
CA PRO A 84 -19.90 18.51 1.47
C PRO A 84 -19.53 17.14 0.88
N ASN A 85 -20.38 16.56 0.02
CA ASN A 85 -20.28 15.20 -0.43
C ASN A 85 -19.49 15.10 -1.74
N VAL A 86 -18.17 15.05 -1.62
CA VAL A 86 -17.26 14.74 -2.73
C VAL A 86 -16.69 13.34 -2.48
N MET A 87 -16.91 12.44 -3.42
CA MET A 87 -16.45 11.06 -3.30
C MET A 87 -15.45 10.74 -4.41
N PHE A 88 -14.23 10.38 -4.02
CA PHE A 88 -13.36 9.56 -4.85
C PHE A 88 -14.02 8.20 -4.97
N SER A 89 -14.41 7.81 -6.17
CA SER A 89 -15.07 6.54 -6.42
C SER A 89 -14.28 5.35 -5.88
N LEU A 90 -14.78 4.15 -6.13
CA LEU A 90 -14.15 2.89 -5.72
C LEU A 90 -12.62 2.83 -5.93
N SER A 91 -12.06 3.55 -6.90
CA SER A 91 -10.61 3.61 -7.10
C SER A 91 -9.87 4.31 -5.95
N GLY A 92 -10.46 5.33 -5.32
CA GLY A 92 -9.89 5.94 -4.11
C GLY A 92 -9.92 4.98 -2.93
N ILE A 93 -11.06 4.34 -2.67
CA ILE A 93 -11.27 3.46 -1.52
C ILE A 93 -10.63 2.08 -1.74
N ALA A 94 -10.77 1.51 -2.93
CA ALA A 94 -10.33 0.15 -3.23
C ALA A 94 -8.90 0.04 -3.78
N CYS A 95 -8.31 1.14 -4.26
CA CYS A 95 -6.99 1.18 -4.88
C CYS A 95 -5.97 1.96 -4.04
N TYR A 96 -6.14 3.28 -3.94
CA TYR A 96 -5.17 4.14 -3.26
C TYR A 96 -5.27 4.05 -1.74
N SER A 97 -6.44 4.21 -1.16
CA SER A 97 -6.58 4.35 0.29
C SER A 97 -6.02 3.16 1.08
N PRO A 98 -6.34 1.89 0.77
CA PRO A 98 -5.77 0.77 1.50
C PRO A 98 -4.24 0.70 1.36
N ARG A 99 -3.73 0.92 0.16
CA ARG A 99 -2.30 0.88 -0.11
C ARG A 99 -1.55 2.02 0.57
N ILE A 100 -2.03 3.26 0.44
CA ILE A 100 -1.39 4.42 1.05
C ILE A 100 -1.43 4.26 2.57
N SER A 101 -2.59 3.95 3.15
CA SER A 101 -2.71 3.78 4.60
C SER A 101 -1.80 2.68 5.14
N ALA A 102 -1.66 1.56 4.42
CA ALA A 102 -0.75 0.49 4.83
C ALA A 102 0.72 0.95 4.78
N VAL A 103 1.13 1.60 3.70
CA VAL A 103 2.51 2.06 3.51
C VAL A 103 2.86 3.18 4.49
N GLU A 104 1.99 4.16 4.67
CA GLU A 104 2.18 5.23 5.65
C GLU A 104 2.27 4.68 7.09
N THR A 105 1.43 3.70 7.43
CA THR A 105 1.48 3.07 8.76
C THR A 105 2.78 2.31 9.00
N VAL A 106 3.29 1.61 7.97
CA VAL A 106 4.45 0.73 8.10
C VAL A 106 5.77 1.48 7.89
N GLN A 107 5.81 2.41 6.94
CA GLN A 107 7.03 3.09 6.50
C GLN A 107 7.08 4.59 6.84
N GLY A 108 5.96 5.16 7.31
CA GLY A 108 5.85 6.57 7.68
C GLY A 108 5.51 7.50 6.52
N ASP A 109 5.65 7.07 5.28
CA ASP A 109 5.31 7.87 4.10
C ASP A 109 5.03 6.97 2.88
N TYR A 110 4.34 7.53 1.90
CA TYR A 110 4.05 6.87 0.64
C TYR A 110 5.27 6.87 -0.27
N CYS A 111 5.82 5.71 -0.54
CA CYS A 111 6.91 5.55 -1.49
C CYS A 111 6.44 4.93 -2.81
N VAL A 112 7.02 5.38 -3.90
CA VAL A 112 6.89 4.78 -5.22
C VAL A 112 8.18 4.04 -5.54
N ILE A 113 8.08 2.74 -5.75
CA ILE A 113 9.23 1.94 -6.17
C ILE A 113 9.47 2.17 -7.66
N ASP A 114 10.62 2.71 -7.97
CA ASP A 114 11.08 2.88 -9.34
C ASP A 114 12.20 1.88 -9.66
N ALA A 115 11.80 0.74 -10.21
CA ALA A 115 12.76 -0.28 -10.63
C ALA A 115 13.63 0.18 -11.82
N GLY A 116 13.15 1.16 -12.60
CA GLY A 116 13.91 1.76 -13.68
C GLY A 116 14.91 2.82 -13.21
N GLN A 117 14.73 3.31 -12.01
CA GLN A 117 15.49 4.39 -11.37
C GLN A 117 15.49 5.71 -12.17
N TRP A 118 15.15 6.81 -11.49
CA TRP A 118 15.12 8.15 -12.08
C TRP A 118 16.50 8.77 -12.13
N LEU A 119 17.45 8.08 -12.77
CA LEU A 119 18.80 8.58 -13.00
C LEU A 119 18.89 9.24 -14.38
N THR A 120 19.69 10.30 -14.49
CA THR A 120 19.82 11.07 -15.73
C THR A 120 20.17 10.16 -16.92
N ASP A 121 21.16 9.30 -16.76
CA ASP A 121 21.61 8.37 -17.79
C ASP A 121 21.09 6.95 -17.57
N ARG A 122 20.10 6.81 -16.70
CA ARG A 122 19.44 5.55 -16.34
C ARG A 122 20.44 4.38 -16.25
N TYR A 123 20.42 3.46 -17.21
CA TYR A 123 21.23 2.24 -17.20
C TYR A 123 22.72 2.48 -17.42
N GLU A 124 23.13 3.63 -17.91
CA GLU A 124 24.54 4.02 -18.14
C GLU A 124 25.10 4.77 -16.94
N SER A 125 24.27 5.16 -16.01
CA SER A 125 24.71 5.81 -14.78
C SER A 125 25.59 4.87 -13.94
N PRO A 126 26.76 5.31 -13.44
CA PRO A 126 27.58 4.49 -12.56
C PRO A 126 26.92 4.17 -11.21
N ARG A 127 25.84 4.87 -10.88
CA ARG A 127 25.03 4.60 -9.68
C ARG A 127 23.94 3.56 -9.91
N TYR A 128 23.65 3.21 -11.17
CA TYR A 128 22.62 2.23 -11.49
C TYR A 128 23.07 0.83 -11.06
N LYS A 129 22.18 0.13 -10.35
CA LYS A 129 22.33 -1.28 -10.04
C LYS A 129 21.11 -2.03 -10.54
N THR A 130 21.33 -3.02 -11.39
CA THR A 130 20.24 -3.90 -11.83
C THR A 130 19.68 -4.64 -10.61
N PRO A 131 18.37 -4.61 -10.35
CA PRO A 131 17.75 -5.43 -9.31
C PRO A 131 18.03 -6.91 -9.58
N GLU A 132 18.44 -7.64 -8.56
CA GLU A 132 18.69 -9.08 -8.68
C GLU A 132 17.40 -9.88 -8.82
N CYS A 133 16.40 -9.50 -8.01
CA CYS A 133 15.09 -10.11 -8.02
C CYS A 133 13.98 -9.06 -7.96
N ILE A 134 12.90 -9.28 -8.70
CA ILE A 134 11.70 -8.43 -8.68
C ILE A 134 10.49 -9.32 -8.47
N VAL A 135 9.72 -9.06 -7.43
CA VAL A 135 8.45 -9.73 -7.17
C VAL A 135 7.31 -8.91 -7.78
N VAL A 136 6.61 -9.49 -8.73
CA VAL A 136 5.43 -8.87 -9.36
C VAL A 136 4.19 -9.56 -8.83
N TRP A 137 3.45 -8.86 -7.99
CA TRP A 137 2.34 -9.41 -7.22
C TRP A 137 0.99 -8.85 -7.68
N GLY A 138 0.15 -9.72 -8.24
CA GLY A 138 -1.19 -9.37 -8.71
C GLY A 138 -1.21 -8.36 -9.86
N TYR A 139 -0.15 -8.32 -10.66
CA TYR A 139 0.00 -7.30 -11.69
C TYR A 139 0.57 -7.84 -13.01
N ASN A 140 -0.21 -7.77 -14.07
CA ASN A 140 0.23 -8.13 -15.42
C ASN A 140 0.80 -6.87 -16.12
N ILE A 141 1.97 -6.43 -15.70
CA ILE A 141 2.61 -5.16 -16.08
C ILE A 141 2.57 -4.88 -17.59
N PRO A 142 3.02 -5.80 -18.49
CA PRO A 142 3.07 -5.51 -19.91
C PRO A 142 1.71 -5.30 -20.58
N ALA A 143 0.63 -5.80 -19.98
CA ALA A 143 -0.70 -5.77 -20.57
C ALA A 143 -1.64 -4.74 -19.92
N THR A 144 -1.48 -4.46 -18.63
CA THR A 144 -2.45 -3.68 -17.84
C THR A 144 -1.90 -2.40 -17.25
N CYS A 145 -0.62 -2.09 -17.48
CA CYS A 145 -0.02 -0.86 -17.00
C CYS A 145 -0.58 0.35 -17.77
N PRO A 146 -1.37 1.24 -17.14
CA PRO A 146 -1.92 2.41 -17.80
C PRO A 146 -0.84 3.42 -18.17
N ASP A 147 0.20 3.52 -17.38
CA ASP A 147 1.29 4.48 -17.55
C ASP A 147 2.36 4.00 -18.54
N ASN A 148 2.26 2.76 -19.00
CA ASN A 148 3.04 2.13 -20.09
C ASN A 148 4.57 2.06 -19.90
N ILE A 149 5.14 2.89 -19.04
CA ILE A 149 6.58 2.97 -18.78
C ILE A 149 7.07 1.70 -18.10
N PHE A 150 6.34 1.20 -17.09
CA PHE A 150 6.70 0.00 -16.34
C PHE A 150 6.78 -1.27 -17.19
N GLY A 151 5.96 -1.37 -18.24
CA GLY A 151 6.01 -2.49 -19.15
C GLY A 151 7.35 -2.59 -19.89
N HIS A 152 7.90 -1.46 -20.31
CA HIS A 152 9.22 -1.40 -20.92
C HIS A 152 10.33 -1.67 -19.89
N TRP A 153 10.26 -1.06 -18.72
CA TRP A 153 11.26 -1.26 -17.68
C TRP A 153 11.40 -2.71 -17.25
N ILE A 154 10.31 -3.39 -17.01
CA ILE A 154 10.37 -4.80 -16.58
C ILE A 154 11.01 -5.68 -17.65
N ILE A 155 10.72 -5.45 -18.93
CA ILE A 155 11.33 -6.19 -20.05
C ILE A 155 12.82 -5.87 -20.15
N ASP A 156 13.21 -4.62 -19.99
CA ASP A 156 14.63 -4.22 -20.02
C ASP A 156 15.39 -4.83 -18.84
N LEU A 157 14.80 -4.87 -17.65
CA LEU A 157 15.40 -5.49 -16.47
C LEU A 157 15.54 -7.01 -16.64
N MET A 158 14.55 -7.68 -17.22
CA MET A 158 14.66 -9.11 -17.57
C MET A 158 15.81 -9.36 -18.56
N LYS A 159 15.97 -8.53 -19.60
CA LYS A 159 17.09 -8.61 -20.53
C LYS A 159 18.45 -8.38 -19.87
N ARG A 160 18.47 -7.63 -18.78
CA ARG A 160 19.68 -7.36 -17.97
C ARG A 160 19.95 -8.43 -16.91
N GLY A 161 19.15 -9.48 -16.86
CA GLY A 161 19.35 -10.64 -15.98
C GLY A 161 18.62 -10.55 -14.64
N ALA A 162 17.74 -9.58 -14.43
CA ALA A 162 16.89 -9.55 -13.24
C ALA A 162 15.95 -10.77 -13.24
N LYS A 163 15.95 -11.51 -12.14
CA LYS A 163 15.01 -12.62 -11.91
C LYS A 163 13.64 -12.06 -11.56
N ILE A 164 12.60 -12.67 -12.08
CA ILE A 164 11.23 -12.24 -11.78
C ILE A 164 10.46 -13.39 -11.14
N ILE A 165 9.79 -13.07 -10.02
CA ILE A 165 8.80 -13.95 -9.40
C ILE A 165 7.42 -13.32 -9.68
N ALA A 166 6.54 -14.05 -10.37
CA ALA A 166 5.18 -13.61 -10.59
C ALA A 166 4.22 -14.31 -9.62
N ILE A 167 3.41 -13.53 -8.93
CA ILE A 167 2.34 -14.01 -8.04
C ILE A 167 1.02 -13.59 -8.68
N ASP A 168 0.32 -14.50 -9.33
CA ASP A 168 -0.90 -14.23 -10.07
C ASP A 168 -1.74 -15.51 -10.18
N PRO A 169 -3.04 -15.47 -9.97
CA PRO A 169 -3.91 -16.64 -10.14
C PRO A 169 -3.94 -17.15 -11.60
N ARG A 170 -3.61 -16.28 -12.55
CA ARG A 170 -3.63 -16.59 -13.98
C ARG A 170 -2.23 -16.67 -14.56
N LEU A 171 -1.95 -17.73 -15.30
CA LEU A 171 -0.75 -17.83 -16.13
C LEU A 171 -0.85 -16.83 -17.30
N SER A 172 -0.47 -15.58 -17.04
CA SER A 172 -0.40 -14.55 -18.07
C SER A 172 0.81 -14.77 -18.99
N TRP A 173 0.82 -14.07 -20.14
CA TRP A 173 2.01 -14.05 -21.00
C TRP A 173 3.27 -13.64 -20.21
N PHE A 174 3.14 -12.72 -19.31
CA PHE A 174 4.25 -12.27 -18.46
C PHE A 174 4.66 -13.37 -17.48
N ALA A 175 3.70 -13.92 -16.72
CA ALA A 175 3.97 -14.98 -15.75
C ALA A 175 4.62 -16.24 -16.39
N SER A 176 4.29 -16.54 -17.65
CA SER A 176 4.90 -17.68 -18.36
C SER A 176 6.39 -17.49 -18.72
N ARG A 177 6.96 -16.32 -18.47
CA ARG A 177 8.34 -15.93 -18.76
C ARG A 177 9.15 -15.54 -17.54
N THR A 178 8.60 -15.73 -16.38
CA THR A 178 9.26 -15.44 -15.12
C THR A 178 10.02 -16.66 -14.60
N GLU A 179 11.00 -16.43 -13.75
CA GLU A 179 11.78 -17.50 -13.10
C GLU A 179 10.86 -18.43 -12.30
N LYS A 180 9.87 -17.85 -11.62
CA LYS A 180 8.91 -18.57 -10.81
C LYS A 180 7.52 -17.93 -10.91
N TRP A 181 6.50 -18.77 -11.01
CA TRP A 181 5.11 -18.37 -10.96
C TRP A 181 4.40 -19.06 -9.81
N LEU A 182 3.89 -18.25 -8.88
CA LEU A 182 3.07 -18.71 -7.77
C LEU A 182 1.59 -18.48 -8.12
N ARG A 183 0.88 -19.58 -8.36
CA ARG A 183 -0.55 -19.57 -8.65
C ARG A 183 -1.34 -19.56 -7.35
N LEU A 184 -1.52 -18.38 -6.74
CA LEU A 184 -2.28 -18.31 -5.51
C LEU A 184 -3.80 -18.29 -5.76
N ARG A 185 -4.54 -18.82 -4.79
CA ARG A 185 -5.99 -18.65 -4.72
C ARG A 185 -6.33 -17.17 -4.49
N PRO A 186 -7.23 -16.54 -5.29
CA PRO A 186 -7.62 -15.15 -5.09
C PRO A 186 -8.11 -14.86 -3.66
N GLY A 187 -7.66 -13.71 -3.11
CA GLY A 187 -8.04 -13.29 -1.76
C GLY A 187 -7.19 -13.91 -0.64
N THR A 188 -6.11 -14.63 -0.96
CA THR A 188 -5.24 -15.27 0.04
C THR A 188 -3.84 -14.67 0.10
N ASP A 189 -3.66 -13.49 -0.46
CA ASP A 189 -2.39 -12.77 -0.55
C ASP A 189 -1.73 -12.56 0.81
N GLY A 190 -2.52 -12.19 1.83
CA GLY A 190 -2.03 -12.01 3.20
C GLY A 190 -1.43 -13.30 3.78
N ALA A 191 -2.06 -14.46 3.52
CA ALA A 191 -1.51 -15.73 3.98
C ALA A 191 -0.19 -16.06 3.29
N LEU A 192 -0.07 -15.80 1.98
CA LEU A 192 1.18 -15.99 1.26
C LEU A 192 2.30 -15.07 1.79
N ALA A 193 1.98 -13.81 2.07
CA ALA A 193 2.93 -12.86 2.67
C ALA A 193 3.40 -13.34 4.05
N MET A 194 2.49 -13.86 4.89
CA MET A 194 2.86 -14.46 6.17
C MET A 194 3.75 -15.71 6.01
N GLY A 195 3.52 -16.50 4.96
CA GLY A 195 4.39 -17.63 4.61
C GLY A 195 5.80 -17.19 4.25
N PHE A 196 5.96 -16.13 3.45
CA PHE A 196 7.27 -15.57 3.16
C PHE A 196 7.97 -15.07 4.42
N LEU A 197 7.26 -14.33 5.27
CA LEU A 197 7.80 -13.87 6.56
C LEU A 197 8.19 -15.05 7.47
N ASN A 198 7.41 -16.13 7.47
CA ASN A 198 7.73 -17.34 8.24
C ASN A 198 9.07 -17.94 7.82
N VAL A 199 9.33 -18.07 6.52
CA VAL A 199 10.60 -18.53 5.99
C VAL A 199 11.73 -17.58 6.37
N LEU A 200 11.58 -16.28 6.08
CA LEU A 200 12.61 -15.27 6.33
C LEU A 200 13.02 -15.22 7.82
N ILE A 201 12.07 -15.31 8.73
CA ILE A 201 12.32 -15.23 10.18
C ILE A 201 12.93 -16.54 10.70
N ASN A 202 12.35 -17.69 10.38
CA ASN A 202 12.77 -18.96 10.95
C ASN A 202 14.11 -19.47 10.36
N GLU A 203 14.41 -19.10 9.11
CA GLU A 203 15.67 -19.41 8.47
C GLU A 203 16.72 -18.28 8.64
N ARG A 204 16.39 -17.20 9.37
CA ARG A 204 17.25 -16.04 9.64
C ARG A 204 17.79 -15.38 8.36
N LEU A 205 16.93 -15.22 7.38
CA LEU A 205 17.26 -14.59 6.09
C LEU A 205 17.01 -13.08 6.06
N TYR A 206 16.62 -12.48 7.18
CA TYR A 206 16.45 -11.03 7.31
C TYR A 206 17.75 -10.34 7.72
N ASP A 207 17.87 -9.07 7.37
CA ASP A 207 18.99 -8.22 7.80
C ASP A 207 18.75 -7.76 9.25
N GLU A 208 19.49 -8.34 10.21
CA GLU A 208 19.37 -7.98 11.63
C GLU A 208 19.69 -6.51 11.87
N GLY A 209 20.73 -5.98 11.22
CA GLY A 209 21.12 -4.58 11.38
C GLY A 209 20.03 -3.60 10.87
N PHE A 210 19.35 -3.98 9.79
CA PHE A 210 18.19 -3.23 9.31
C PHE A 210 17.02 -3.29 10.32
N VAL A 211 16.70 -4.49 10.81
CA VAL A 211 15.60 -4.68 11.77
C VAL A 211 15.85 -3.88 13.05
N GLU A 212 17.06 -3.91 13.58
CA GLU A 212 17.44 -3.17 14.78
C GLU A 212 17.45 -1.66 14.58
N LYS A 213 17.92 -1.18 13.45
CA LYS A 213 18.14 0.26 13.25
C LYS A 213 16.92 0.97 12.68
N TRP A 214 16.15 0.32 11.80
CA TRP A 214 15.13 0.97 10.97
C TRP A 214 13.70 0.54 11.28
N THR A 215 13.51 -0.31 12.29
CA THR A 215 12.16 -0.76 12.69
C THR A 215 11.92 -0.53 14.18
N ASN A 216 10.67 -0.71 14.60
CA ASN A 216 10.28 -0.66 16.02
C ASN A 216 10.42 -2.01 16.73
N ALA A 217 11.14 -2.95 16.14
CA ALA A 217 11.23 -4.34 16.61
C ALA A 217 11.67 -4.47 18.08
N GLN A 218 12.56 -3.60 18.53
CA GLN A 218 13.12 -3.58 19.87
C GLN A 218 12.30 -2.81 20.91
N HIS A 219 11.24 -2.10 20.48
CA HIS A 219 10.37 -1.39 21.45
C HIS A 219 9.62 -2.38 22.32
N LEU A 220 9.39 -1.99 23.57
CA LEU A 220 8.69 -2.84 24.53
C LEU A 220 7.17 -2.65 24.45
N ILE A 221 6.47 -3.78 24.56
CA ILE A 221 5.01 -3.83 24.65
C ILE A 221 4.65 -4.27 26.06
N ARG A 222 3.71 -3.58 26.66
CA ARG A 222 3.11 -3.88 27.97
C ARG A 222 2.23 -5.14 27.87
N SER A 223 2.47 -6.12 28.72
CA SER A 223 1.66 -7.36 28.73
C SER A 223 0.25 -7.15 29.29
N ASP A 224 0.03 -6.12 30.11
CA ASP A 224 -1.27 -5.81 30.73
C ASP A 224 -2.24 -5.11 29.76
N THR A 225 -1.73 -4.23 28.87
CA THR A 225 -2.55 -3.43 27.96
C THR A 225 -2.38 -3.78 26.49
N GLY A 226 -1.33 -4.51 26.13
CA GLY A 226 -0.96 -4.78 24.75
C GLY A 226 -0.45 -3.54 23.97
N LYS A 227 -0.18 -2.43 24.67
CA LYS A 227 0.29 -1.18 24.05
C LYS A 227 1.79 -1.02 24.21
N LEU A 228 2.39 -0.24 23.30
CA LEU A 228 3.79 0.15 23.41
C LEU A 228 4.05 0.88 24.74
N LEU A 229 5.11 0.48 25.42
CA LEU A 229 5.55 1.13 26.66
C LEU A 229 6.14 2.50 26.32
N ARG A 230 5.72 3.51 27.06
CA ARG A 230 6.08 4.91 26.85
C ARG A 230 6.91 5.46 28.03
N GLU A 231 7.67 6.52 27.77
CA GLU A 231 8.37 7.24 28.84
C GLU A 231 7.40 7.70 29.93
N SER A 232 6.22 8.16 29.57
CA SER A 232 5.16 8.58 30.50
C SER A 232 4.64 7.46 31.40
N ASP A 233 4.91 6.20 31.10
CA ASP A 233 4.60 5.07 31.97
C ASP A 233 5.66 4.88 33.08
N LEU A 234 6.91 5.31 32.82
CA LEU A 234 8.06 5.09 33.69
C LEU A 234 8.35 6.28 34.57
N VAL A 235 8.15 7.51 34.09
CA VAL A 235 8.57 8.74 34.73
C VAL A 235 7.41 9.74 34.78
N ASP A 236 7.26 10.43 35.93
CA ASP A 236 6.30 11.52 36.02
C ASP A 236 6.71 12.68 35.12
N GLY A 237 5.76 13.20 34.35
CA GLY A 237 6.02 14.20 33.31
C GLY A 237 6.74 13.68 32.07
N GLY A 238 6.95 12.37 31.95
CA GLY A 238 7.52 11.76 30.77
C GLY A 238 6.67 11.94 29.51
N SER A 239 7.31 11.95 28.33
CA SER A 239 6.65 12.12 27.03
C SER A 239 5.83 10.90 26.65
N GLN A 240 4.67 11.15 26.03
CA GLN A 240 3.86 10.09 25.41
C GLN A 240 4.34 9.70 24.00
N SER A 241 5.20 10.50 23.38
CA SER A 241 5.77 10.21 22.07
C SER A 241 7.05 9.35 22.13
N ASN A 242 7.73 9.32 23.28
CA ASN A 242 8.93 8.54 23.45
C ASN A 242 8.63 7.09 23.82
N PHE A 243 9.44 6.18 23.28
CA PHE A 243 9.29 4.73 23.47
C PHE A 243 10.35 4.18 24.44
N VAL A 244 10.17 2.95 24.85
CA VAL A 244 11.08 2.25 25.75
C VAL A 244 11.65 1.01 25.07
N VAL A 245 12.95 0.80 25.22
CA VAL A 245 13.67 -0.41 24.86
C VAL A 245 14.32 -1.02 26.09
N TRP A 246 14.75 -2.27 26.00
CA TRP A 246 15.54 -2.90 27.04
C TRP A 246 17.03 -2.89 26.66
N ASN A 247 17.88 -2.28 27.48
CA ASN A 247 19.33 -2.32 27.30
C ASN A 247 19.88 -3.63 27.89
N THR A 248 20.51 -4.44 27.07
CA THR A 248 21.07 -5.74 27.49
C THR A 248 22.37 -5.62 28.29
N GLU A 249 23.08 -4.49 28.21
CA GLU A 249 24.33 -4.31 28.95
C GLU A 249 24.10 -4.01 30.44
N ASN A 250 23.12 -3.18 30.71
CA ASN A 250 22.85 -2.74 32.10
C ASN A 250 21.60 -3.39 32.68
N GLU A 251 20.91 -4.22 31.89
CA GLU A 251 19.66 -4.89 32.27
C GLU A 251 18.57 -3.91 32.78
N GLU A 252 18.41 -2.79 32.06
CA GLU A 252 17.46 -1.73 32.42
C GLU A 252 16.67 -1.19 31.23
N PRO A 253 15.46 -0.61 31.46
CA PRO A 253 14.72 0.07 30.43
C PRO A 253 15.38 1.42 30.09
N VAL A 254 15.51 1.71 28.79
CA VAL A 254 16.08 2.95 28.26
C VAL A 254 15.07 3.61 27.32
N ILE A 255 15.05 4.95 27.35
CA ILE A 255 14.15 5.76 26.55
C ILE A 255 14.72 5.99 25.15
N TRP A 256 13.92 5.68 24.13
CA TRP A 256 14.11 6.13 22.76
C TRP A 256 13.36 7.46 22.56
N ASN A 257 14.10 8.52 22.27
CA ASN A 257 13.55 9.83 21.95
C ASN A 257 13.15 9.88 20.47
N SER A 258 11.86 9.99 20.20
CA SER A 258 11.33 9.99 18.83
C SER A 258 11.68 11.25 18.03
N ASP A 259 11.80 12.39 18.71
CA ASP A 259 12.11 13.67 18.06
C ASP A 259 13.59 13.76 17.65
N GLU A 260 14.47 13.23 18.49
CA GLU A 260 15.92 13.20 18.24
C GLU A 260 16.37 11.96 17.46
N VAL A 261 15.48 10.97 17.31
CA VAL A 261 15.77 9.65 16.69
C VAL A 261 17.00 9.00 17.37
N ALA A 262 17.06 9.05 18.69
CA ALA A 262 18.21 8.62 19.47
C ALA A 262 17.79 8.09 20.86
N TYR A 263 18.66 7.28 21.48
CA TYR A 263 18.50 6.92 22.88
C TYR A 263 18.90 8.07 23.80
N LYS A 264 18.19 8.23 24.91
CA LYS A 264 18.55 9.24 25.94
C LYS A 264 19.81 8.87 26.73
N SER A 265 20.28 7.62 26.62
CA SER A 265 21.52 7.14 27.26
C SER A 265 22.55 6.77 26.19
N PRO A 266 23.85 6.94 26.47
CA PRO A 266 24.91 6.48 25.57
C PRO A 266 25.07 4.94 25.60
N ASN A 267 25.66 4.37 24.55
CA ASN A 267 26.07 2.97 24.47
C ASN A 267 24.95 1.95 24.77
N VAL A 268 23.74 2.20 24.22
CA VAL A 268 22.62 1.28 24.39
C VAL A 268 22.74 0.12 23.42
N LYS A 269 22.62 -1.09 23.94
CA LYS A 269 22.45 -2.33 23.15
C LYS A 269 21.01 -2.84 23.36
N PRO A 270 20.08 -2.45 22.51
CA PRO A 270 18.68 -2.81 22.71
C PRO A 270 18.48 -4.30 22.47
N ALA A 271 17.68 -4.94 23.30
CA ALA A 271 17.26 -6.31 23.09
C ALA A 271 16.31 -6.40 21.90
N LEU A 272 16.61 -7.25 20.93
CA LEU A 272 15.69 -7.58 19.86
C LEU A 272 14.62 -8.60 20.33
N LYS A 273 14.96 -9.46 21.28
CA LYS A 273 14.08 -10.52 21.81
C LYS A 273 14.13 -10.52 23.34
N GLY A 274 13.04 -10.90 23.96
CA GLY A 274 13.00 -11.15 25.39
C GLY A 274 11.74 -10.65 26.08
N HIS A 275 11.61 -11.14 27.33
CA HIS A 275 10.58 -10.75 28.26
C HIS A 275 11.25 -10.11 29.47
N PHE A 276 10.78 -8.94 29.88
CA PHE A 276 11.45 -8.13 30.88
C PHE A 276 10.46 -7.64 31.92
N GLU A 277 10.87 -7.63 33.18
CA GLU A 277 10.12 -6.99 34.25
C GLU A 277 10.50 -5.51 34.33
N VAL A 278 9.54 -4.64 34.13
CA VAL A 278 9.73 -3.18 34.15
C VAL A 278 8.96 -2.57 35.31
N LYS A 279 9.63 -1.67 36.06
CA LYS A 279 9.01 -0.88 37.13
C LYS A 279 8.35 0.35 36.51
N LEU A 280 7.05 0.54 36.78
CA LEU A 280 6.31 1.72 36.38
C LEU A 280 6.46 2.85 37.38
N LYS A 281 6.05 4.08 37.01
CA LYS A 281 6.13 5.29 37.82
C LYS A 281 5.34 5.20 39.13
N ASP A 282 4.28 4.43 39.20
CA ASP A 282 3.49 4.17 40.39
C ASP A 282 4.12 3.16 41.36
N GLY A 283 5.30 2.65 41.03
CA GLY A 283 6.04 1.66 41.78
C GLY A 283 5.64 0.19 41.49
N SER A 284 4.58 -0.02 40.72
CA SER A 284 4.18 -1.38 40.31
C SER A 284 5.19 -1.98 39.31
N ARG A 285 5.20 -3.30 39.25
CA ARG A 285 6.03 -4.05 38.27
C ARG A 285 5.14 -4.70 37.22
N MET A 286 5.58 -4.66 35.99
CA MET A 286 4.84 -5.15 34.83
C MET A 286 5.75 -5.94 33.92
N GLN A 287 5.25 -7.02 33.34
CA GLN A 287 5.95 -7.75 32.29
C GLN A 287 5.81 -7.03 30.95
N ALA A 288 6.93 -6.89 30.27
CA ALA A 288 7.00 -6.36 28.91
C ALA A 288 7.74 -7.34 28.00
N ARG A 289 7.43 -7.30 26.73
CA ARG A 289 8.17 -8.06 25.69
C ARG A 289 8.46 -7.17 24.49
N THR A 290 9.40 -7.55 23.66
CA THR A 290 9.71 -6.79 22.45
C THR A 290 8.60 -6.91 21.40
N VAL A 291 8.49 -5.92 20.54
CA VAL A 291 7.63 -5.97 19.35
C VAL A 291 8.04 -7.14 18.45
N TRP A 292 9.34 -7.42 18.34
CA TRP A 292 9.85 -8.51 17.53
C TRP A 292 9.36 -9.88 17.99
N ASP A 293 9.33 -10.13 19.30
CA ASP A 293 8.80 -11.40 19.82
C ASP A 293 7.32 -11.56 19.49
N LEU A 294 6.54 -10.51 19.67
CA LEU A 294 5.12 -10.51 19.28
C LEU A 294 4.94 -10.75 17.79
N PHE A 295 5.75 -10.10 16.95
CA PHE A 295 5.70 -10.26 15.51
C PHE A 295 6.07 -11.70 15.08
N CYS A 296 7.13 -12.25 15.65
CA CYS A 296 7.51 -13.65 15.40
C CYS A 296 6.41 -14.64 15.81
N GLU A 297 5.77 -14.40 16.96
CA GLU A 297 4.65 -15.22 17.43
C GLU A 297 3.47 -15.20 16.43
N GLU A 298 3.11 -14.02 15.94
CA GLU A 298 2.03 -13.88 14.94
C GLU A 298 2.39 -14.57 13.61
N VAL A 299 3.61 -14.38 13.13
CA VAL A 299 4.10 -15.03 11.89
C VAL A 299 4.11 -16.55 12.04
N ASN A 300 4.50 -17.08 13.20
CA ASN A 300 4.55 -18.51 13.44
C ASN A 300 3.19 -19.21 13.50
N LYS A 301 2.09 -18.44 13.55
CA LYS A 301 0.74 -18.99 13.36
C LYS A 301 0.46 -19.42 11.91
N TYR A 302 1.38 -19.09 11.00
CA TYR A 302 1.29 -19.40 9.58
C TYR A 302 2.48 -20.25 9.09
N PRO A 303 2.59 -21.51 9.58
CA PRO A 303 3.57 -22.44 9.03
C PRO A 303 3.27 -22.73 7.56
N LEU A 304 4.27 -23.14 6.78
CA LEU A 304 4.11 -23.31 5.32
C LEU A 304 3.01 -24.29 4.93
N GLU A 305 2.82 -25.37 5.70
CA GLU A 305 1.72 -26.31 5.49
C GLU A 305 0.35 -25.58 5.50
N ARG A 306 0.10 -24.79 6.54
CA ARG A 306 -1.14 -24.00 6.64
C ARG A 306 -1.26 -22.97 5.52
N VAL A 307 -0.18 -22.31 5.16
CA VAL A 307 -0.17 -21.35 4.05
C VAL A 307 -0.48 -22.04 2.73
N ALA A 308 0.10 -23.22 2.48
CA ALA A 308 -0.18 -23.99 1.27
C ALA A 308 -1.63 -24.43 1.17
N GLU A 309 -2.24 -24.85 2.28
CA GLU A 309 -3.68 -25.17 2.33
C GLU A 309 -4.56 -23.95 1.98
N ILE A 310 -4.25 -22.77 2.52
CA ILE A 310 -5.01 -21.54 2.30
C ILE A 310 -4.86 -21.05 0.87
N THR A 311 -3.61 -21.00 0.38
CA THR A 311 -3.25 -20.34 -0.89
C THR A 311 -3.31 -21.24 -2.09
N LEU A 312 -3.28 -22.55 -1.90
CA LEU A 312 -3.11 -23.61 -2.91
C LEU A 312 -1.75 -23.51 -3.66
N VAL A 313 -0.78 -22.83 -3.06
CA VAL A 313 0.62 -22.81 -3.54
C VAL A 313 1.40 -23.86 -2.78
N PRO A 314 2.15 -24.76 -3.45
CA PRO A 314 2.95 -25.79 -2.77
C PRO A 314 3.98 -25.17 -1.81
N GLU A 315 4.17 -25.77 -0.65
CA GLU A 315 5.14 -25.32 0.38
C GLU A 315 6.55 -25.07 -0.20
N LYS A 316 7.00 -26.01 -1.05
CA LYS A 316 8.29 -25.90 -1.72
C LYS A 316 8.39 -24.63 -2.56
N ASP A 317 7.32 -24.28 -3.29
CA ASP A 317 7.32 -23.10 -4.16
C ASP A 317 7.28 -21.81 -3.33
N ILE A 318 6.57 -21.80 -2.19
CA ILE A 318 6.56 -20.68 -1.24
C ILE A 318 7.97 -20.46 -0.69
N ARG A 319 8.59 -21.53 -0.18
CA ARG A 319 9.95 -21.46 0.37
C ARG A 319 10.97 -21.01 -0.66
N ASP A 320 10.98 -21.65 -1.83
CA ASP A 320 11.91 -21.32 -2.91
C ASP A 320 11.75 -19.88 -3.46
N ALA A 321 10.57 -19.28 -3.32
CA ALA A 321 10.33 -17.92 -3.72
C ALA A 321 10.71 -16.90 -2.62
N ALA A 322 10.77 -17.32 -1.37
CA ALA A 322 11.16 -16.48 -0.23
C ALA A 322 12.68 -16.36 -0.09
N ILE A 323 13.45 -17.34 -0.58
CA ILE A 323 14.92 -17.39 -0.59
C ILE A 323 15.48 -16.77 -1.87
#